data_fceb531cb1e0645328bc1990702142f6
#
_entry.id   fceb531cb1e0645328bc1990702142f6
#
_cell.length_a   1.000
_cell.length_b   1.000
_cell.length_c   1.000
_cell.angle_alpha   90.00
_cell.angle_beta   90.00
_cell.angle_gamma   90.00
#
_symmetry.space_group_name_H-M   'P 1'
#
loop_
_entity.id
_entity.type
_entity.pdbx_description
1 polymer ?
#
loop_
_entity_poly.entity_id
_entity_poly.type
_entity_poly.pdbx_seq_one_letter_code
_entity_poly.pdbx_strand_id
1 'polypeptide(L)'
;MYLVADILESKKMNIVSYKSPEVSLPRDGGGILNLKEFRPKNVVLFFYPKDATSTCTKEAVSFSQAKAEFEKLNTVLVGVSKDTVASHEKFIVKNDLNVPLLSDDGAEICEAFNVWKEKSMYGKTYMGIERSTFLIDGHGNIIKEWRKVRIKNHVEDVLEAVKSL
;
A
#
# COMPACT_ATOMS: atom_id res chain seq x y z
N MET A 1 -3.54 -21.38 24.99
CA MET A 1 -4.66 -20.48 25.31
C MET A 1 -4.22 -19.04 25.21
N TYR A 2 -4.95 -18.24 24.46
CA TYR A 2 -4.63 -16.82 24.28
C TYR A 2 -5.24 -16.00 25.40
N LEU A 3 -4.45 -15.13 25.98
CA LEU A 3 -4.89 -14.23 27.02
C LEU A 3 -5.62 -13.03 26.41
N VAL A 4 -6.51 -12.41 27.16
CA VAL A 4 -7.20 -11.18 26.76
C VAL A 4 -6.18 -10.09 26.39
N ALA A 5 -5.03 -10.06 27.05
CA ALA A 5 -3.95 -9.13 26.76
C ALA A 5 -3.42 -9.28 25.31
N ASP A 6 -3.30 -10.51 24.81
CA ASP A 6 -2.84 -10.76 23.44
C ASP A 6 -3.83 -10.24 22.40
N ILE A 7 -5.13 -10.38 22.68
CA ILE A 7 -6.19 -9.88 21.80
C ILE A 7 -6.17 -8.36 21.78
N LEU A 8 -6.00 -7.71 22.92
CA LEU A 8 -5.91 -6.26 23.02
C LEU A 8 -4.68 -5.71 22.33
N GLU A 9 -3.55 -6.40 22.48
CA GLU A 9 -2.30 -6.03 21.81
C GLU A 9 -2.45 -6.12 20.27
N SER A 10 -3.06 -7.19 19.79
CA SER A 10 -3.31 -7.37 18.35
C SER A 10 -4.18 -6.25 17.77
N LYS A 11 -5.23 -5.84 18.48
CA LYS A 11 -6.09 -4.72 18.07
C LYS A 11 -5.32 -3.40 18.07
N LYS A 12 -4.53 -3.16 19.11
CA LYS A 12 -3.75 -1.94 19.25
C LYS A 12 -2.69 -1.80 18.15
N MET A 13 -2.11 -2.91 17.70
CA MET A 13 -1.06 -2.94 16.70
C MET A 13 -1.59 -3.22 15.28
N ASN A 14 -2.92 -3.24 15.08
CA ASN A 14 -3.54 -3.56 13.80
C ASN A 14 -3.09 -4.90 13.21
N ILE A 15 -2.76 -5.85 14.07
CA ILE A 15 -2.33 -7.18 13.65
C ILE A 15 -3.54 -7.98 13.19
N VAL A 16 -3.45 -8.50 11.98
CA VAL A 16 -4.46 -9.38 11.38
C VAL A 16 -3.75 -10.55 10.74
N SER A 17 -4.48 -11.55 10.28
CA SER A 17 -3.90 -12.63 9.47
C SER A 17 -4.98 -13.20 8.59
N TYR A 18 -4.91 -12.90 7.30
CA TYR A 18 -5.81 -13.45 6.31
C TYR A 18 -5.15 -13.42 4.93
N LYS A 19 -5.63 -14.29 4.05
CA LYS A 19 -5.06 -14.41 2.71
C LYS A 19 -5.30 -13.12 1.92
N SER A 20 -4.24 -12.58 1.31
CA SER A 20 -4.34 -11.42 0.42
C SER A 20 -5.13 -11.77 -0.83
N PRO A 21 -6.01 -10.87 -1.31
CA PRO A 21 -6.50 -10.97 -2.68
C PRO A 21 -5.33 -11.05 -3.65
N GLU A 22 -5.53 -11.73 -4.77
CA GLU A 22 -4.51 -11.81 -5.81
C GLU A 22 -4.38 -10.45 -6.50
N VAL A 23 -3.13 -9.97 -6.66
CA VAL A 23 -2.85 -8.68 -7.30
C VAL A 23 -1.99 -8.92 -8.54
N SER A 24 -2.55 -8.59 -9.70
CA SER A 24 -1.88 -8.68 -10.99
C SER A 24 -2.37 -7.50 -11.83
N LEU A 25 -1.55 -6.48 -11.98
CA LEU A 25 -1.94 -5.20 -12.58
C LEU A 25 -0.85 -4.63 -13.48
N PRO A 26 -1.26 -3.81 -14.47
CA PRO A 26 -0.30 -3.03 -15.25
C PRO A 26 0.55 -2.14 -14.33
N ARG A 27 1.80 -1.95 -14.71
CA ARG A 27 2.75 -1.19 -13.93
C ARG A 27 3.44 -0.10 -14.76
N ASP A 28 4.07 0.84 -14.08
CA ASP A 28 5.00 1.78 -14.70
C ASP A 28 6.08 1.02 -15.48
N GLY A 29 6.49 1.58 -16.59
CA GLY A 29 7.50 0.96 -17.46
C GLY A 29 6.95 -0.12 -18.38
N GLY A 30 5.67 -0.47 -18.25
CA GLY A 30 5.02 -1.47 -19.10
C GLY A 30 4.97 -2.87 -18.47
N GLY A 31 4.12 -3.71 -19.04
CA GLY A 31 3.91 -5.07 -18.55
C GLY A 31 3.00 -5.15 -17.35
N ILE A 32 2.89 -6.34 -16.82
CA ILE A 32 2.03 -6.68 -15.67
C ILE A 32 2.93 -7.09 -14.50
N LEU A 33 2.64 -6.59 -13.32
CA LEU A 33 3.29 -7.02 -12.09
C LEU A 33 2.31 -7.85 -11.27
N ASN A 34 2.73 -9.06 -10.88
CA ASN A 34 2.00 -9.93 -9.97
C ASN A 34 2.78 -9.99 -8.65
N LEU A 35 2.13 -9.75 -7.52
CA LEU A 35 2.81 -9.75 -6.23
C LEU A 35 3.45 -11.09 -5.88
N LYS A 36 2.97 -12.19 -6.45
CA LYS A 36 3.59 -13.52 -6.26
C LYS A 36 5.04 -13.56 -6.71
N GLU A 37 5.44 -12.70 -7.63
CA GLU A 37 6.82 -12.62 -8.13
C GLU A 37 7.82 -12.28 -7.03
N PHE A 38 7.38 -11.63 -5.97
CA PHE A 38 8.27 -11.22 -4.88
C PHE A 38 8.45 -12.28 -3.81
N ARG A 39 7.64 -13.35 -3.80
CA ARG A 39 7.77 -14.40 -2.78
C ARG A 39 9.16 -15.01 -2.82
N PRO A 40 9.77 -15.28 -1.68
CA PRO A 40 9.23 -15.24 -0.31
C PRO A 40 9.41 -13.92 0.44
N LYS A 41 9.64 -12.83 -0.26
CA LYS A 41 9.77 -11.51 0.36
C LYS A 41 8.43 -10.97 0.87
N ASN A 42 8.50 -10.12 1.88
CA ASN A 42 7.33 -9.38 2.33
C ASN A 42 7.04 -8.23 1.36
N VAL A 43 5.78 -7.83 1.27
CA VAL A 43 5.35 -6.71 0.43
C VAL A 43 4.59 -5.71 1.27
N VAL A 44 4.97 -4.44 1.17
CA VAL A 44 4.17 -3.32 1.64
C VAL A 44 3.42 -2.76 0.44
N LEU A 45 2.11 -2.92 0.45
CA LEU A 45 1.23 -2.48 -0.63
C LEU A 45 0.46 -1.26 -0.14
N PHE A 46 0.72 -0.09 -0.71
CA PHE A 46 0.04 1.14 -0.30
C PHE A 46 -0.88 1.65 -1.39
N PHE A 47 -2.15 1.85 -1.01
CA PHE A 47 -3.19 2.42 -1.87
C PHE A 47 -3.30 3.91 -1.59
N TYR A 48 -3.31 4.71 -2.64
CA TYR A 48 -3.42 6.16 -2.54
C TYR A 48 -4.40 6.71 -3.56
N PRO A 49 -5.08 7.84 -3.26
CA PRO A 49 -6.17 8.33 -4.11
C PRO A 49 -5.78 8.76 -5.52
N LYS A 50 -4.68 9.50 -5.69
CA LYS A 50 -4.37 10.07 -7.00
C LYS A 50 -2.92 10.57 -7.11
N ASP A 51 -2.27 10.26 -8.24
CA ASP A 51 -0.94 10.77 -8.58
C ASP A 51 -0.91 12.30 -8.53
N ALA A 52 0.26 12.83 -8.22
CA ALA A 52 0.58 14.26 -8.27
C ALA A 52 -0.22 15.15 -7.31
N THR A 53 -1.03 14.60 -6.43
CA THR A 53 -1.64 15.35 -5.34
C THR A 53 -0.62 15.52 -4.20
N SER A 54 -0.77 16.57 -3.40
CA SER A 54 0.21 16.94 -2.36
C SER A 54 0.49 15.79 -1.38
N THR A 55 -0.55 15.25 -0.77
CA THR A 55 -0.42 14.19 0.24
C THR A 55 0.10 12.89 -0.35
N CYS A 56 -0.38 12.50 -1.53
CA CYS A 56 0.07 11.29 -2.21
C CYS A 56 1.53 11.39 -2.61
N THR A 57 1.97 12.59 -3.05
CA THR A 57 3.38 12.83 -3.38
C THR A 57 4.26 12.67 -2.14
N LYS A 58 3.87 13.26 -1.01
CA LYS A 58 4.62 13.11 0.25
C LYS A 58 4.74 11.66 0.67
N GLU A 59 3.68 10.90 0.57
CA GLU A 59 3.69 9.47 0.92
C GLU A 59 4.64 8.69 0.00
N ALA A 60 4.49 8.84 -1.30
CA ALA A 60 5.32 8.12 -2.28
C ALA A 60 6.80 8.46 -2.15
N VAL A 61 7.12 9.75 -1.94
CA VAL A 61 8.49 10.20 -1.71
C VAL A 61 9.06 9.60 -0.43
N SER A 62 8.28 9.59 0.65
CA SER A 62 8.71 9.04 1.95
C SER A 62 9.01 7.55 1.84
N PHE A 63 8.16 6.77 1.15
CA PHE A 63 8.44 5.36 0.90
C PHE A 63 9.69 5.19 0.04
N SER A 64 9.84 5.99 -1.02
CA SER A 64 11.01 5.91 -1.89
C SER A 64 12.31 6.18 -1.13
N GLN A 65 12.30 7.16 -0.24
CA GLN A 65 13.47 7.48 0.59
C GLN A 65 13.82 6.35 1.58
N ALA A 66 12.83 5.61 2.03
CA ALA A 66 13.01 4.50 2.97
C ALA A 66 13.24 3.14 2.28
N LYS A 67 13.22 3.09 0.95
CA LYS A 67 13.27 1.82 0.20
C LYS A 67 14.45 0.94 0.62
N ALA A 68 15.64 1.49 0.75
CA ALA A 68 16.82 0.72 1.11
C ALA A 68 16.68 0.06 2.49
N GLU A 69 16.03 0.73 3.43
CA GLU A 69 15.79 0.18 4.77
C GLU A 69 14.83 -1.00 4.73
N PHE A 70 13.77 -0.89 3.90
CA PHE A 70 12.84 -2.01 3.69
C PHE A 70 13.52 -3.19 2.99
N GLU A 71 14.35 -2.92 2.01
CA GLU A 71 15.08 -3.97 1.29
C GLU A 71 16.00 -4.77 2.23
N LYS A 72 16.65 -4.10 3.18
CA LYS A 72 17.46 -4.78 4.20
C LYS A 72 16.64 -5.73 5.05
N LEU A 73 15.34 -5.50 5.14
CA LEU A 73 14.40 -6.33 5.89
C LEU A 73 13.62 -7.29 4.98
N ASN A 74 14.15 -7.56 3.79
CA ASN A 74 13.55 -8.47 2.83
C ASN A 74 12.12 -8.07 2.47
N THR A 75 11.88 -6.78 2.29
CA THR A 75 10.55 -6.21 2.04
C THR A 75 10.55 -5.31 0.82
N VAL A 76 9.55 -5.48 -0.04
CA VAL A 76 9.34 -4.71 -1.26
C VAL A 76 8.21 -3.72 -1.07
N LEU A 77 8.34 -2.53 -1.65
CA LEU A 77 7.29 -1.49 -1.61
C LEU A 77 6.59 -1.43 -2.97
N VAL A 78 5.27 -1.37 -2.96
CA VAL A 78 4.45 -1.27 -4.18
C VAL A 78 3.29 -0.32 -3.92
N GLY A 79 3.10 0.66 -4.79
CA GLY A 79 1.96 1.60 -4.71
C GLY A 79 0.88 1.24 -5.72
N VAL A 80 -0.37 1.55 -5.38
CA VAL A 80 -1.55 1.31 -6.24
C VAL A 80 -2.47 2.50 -6.22
N SER A 81 -2.91 2.94 -7.38
CA SER A 81 -4.03 3.87 -7.54
C SER A 81 -4.81 3.55 -8.81
N LYS A 82 -5.87 4.30 -9.08
CA LYS A 82 -6.64 4.18 -10.32
C LYS A 82 -5.99 4.88 -11.50
N ASP A 83 -4.95 5.66 -11.27
CA ASP A 83 -4.29 6.40 -12.34
C ASP A 83 -3.73 5.45 -13.41
N THR A 84 -3.61 5.97 -14.63
CA THR A 84 -3.06 5.22 -15.75
C THR A 84 -1.57 4.98 -15.58
N VAL A 85 -1.04 4.01 -16.32
CA VAL A 85 0.41 3.76 -16.38
C VAL A 85 1.14 5.02 -16.83
N ALA A 86 0.61 5.75 -17.82
CA ALA A 86 1.23 7.00 -18.30
C ALA A 86 1.31 8.06 -17.20
N SER A 87 0.26 8.19 -16.39
CA SER A 87 0.24 9.09 -15.24
C SER A 87 1.31 8.67 -14.22
N HIS A 88 1.38 7.39 -13.89
CA HIS A 88 2.39 6.84 -12.98
C HIS A 88 3.82 7.13 -13.45
N GLU A 89 4.08 6.98 -14.73
CA GLU A 89 5.41 7.25 -15.29
C GLU A 89 5.82 8.71 -15.11
N LYS A 90 4.89 9.64 -15.37
CA LYS A 90 5.14 11.07 -15.14
C LYS A 90 5.37 11.38 -13.66
N PHE A 91 4.58 10.78 -12.80
CA PHE A 91 4.68 10.95 -11.34
C PHE A 91 6.03 10.48 -10.83
N ILE A 92 6.49 9.32 -11.29
CA ILE A 92 7.78 8.74 -10.94
C ILE A 92 8.93 9.66 -11.38
N VAL A 93 8.91 10.11 -12.64
CA VAL A 93 9.97 10.96 -13.16
C VAL A 93 10.03 12.30 -12.44
N LYS A 94 8.88 12.92 -12.22
CA LYS A 94 8.82 14.24 -11.58
C LYS A 94 9.35 14.23 -10.16
N ASN A 95 9.14 13.13 -9.42
CA ASN A 95 9.46 13.04 -7.99
C ASN A 95 10.60 12.07 -7.69
N ASP A 96 11.27 11.58 -8.72
CA ASP A 96 12.38 10.61 -8.58
C ASP A 96 12.01 9.42 -7.71
N LEU A 97 10.84 8.86 -7.96
CA LEU A 97 10.35 7.70 -7.21
C LEU A 97 11.07 6.43 -7.66
N ASN A 98 11.29 5.52 -6.73
CA ASN A 98 11.97 4.25 -7.01
C ASN A 98 11.15 3.02 -6.59
N VAL A 99 9.84 3.19 -6.45
CA VAL A 99 8.91 2.11 -6.13
C VAL A 99 7.99 1.88 -7.32
N PRO A 100 7.64 0.62 -7.65
CA PRO A 100 6.70 0.36 -8.74
C PRO A 100 5.31 0.86 -8.36
N LEU A 101 4.62 1.41 -9.35
CA LEU A 101 3.25 1.91 -9.21
C LEU A 101 2.34 1.11 -10.14
N LEU A 102 1.27 0.56 -9.58
CA LEU A 102 0.31 -0.27 -10.29
C LEU A 102 -0.94 0.53 -10.64
N SER A 103 -1.49 0.28 -11.83
CA SER A 103 -2.70 0.92 -12.31
C SER A 103 -3.90 -0.01 -12.15
N ASP A 104 -4.79 0.34 -11.23
CA ASP A 104 -6.05 -0.37 -11.00
C ASP A 104 -7.21 0.44 -11.61
N ASP A 105 -7.16 0.61 -12.92
CA ASP A 105 -8.07 1.46 -13.67
C ASP A 105 -9.55 1.14 -13.41
N GLY A 106 -9.90 -0.14 -13.35
CA GLY A 106 -11.27 -0.59 -13.06
C GLY A 106 -11.66 -0.63 -11.59
N ALA A 107 -10.75 -0.25 -10.67
CA ALA A 107 -10.94 -0.31 -9.23
C ALA A 107 -11.22 -1.72 -8.66
N GLU A 108 -11.01 -2.76 -9.43
CA GLU A 108 -11.30 -4.15 -9.00
C GLU A 108 -10.46 -4.58 -7.81
N ILE A 109 -9.18 -4.25 -7.82
CA ILE A 109 -8.27 -4.57 -6.72
C ILE A 109 -8.58 -3.68 -5.51
N CYS A 110 -8.90 -2.41 -5.75
CA CYS A 110 -9.34 -1.51 -4.68
C CYS A 110 -10.58 -2.05 -3.98
N GLU A 111 -11.54 -2.60 -4.72
CA GLU A 111 -12.72 -3.24 -4.15
C GLU A 111 -12.36 -4.51 -3.37
N ALA A 112 -11.48 -5.35 -3.93
CA ALA A 112 -11.05 -6.59 -3.28
C ALA A 112 -10.38 -6.33 -1.93
N PHE A 113 -9.64 -5.23 -1.80
CA PHE A 113 -9.00 -4.83 -0.53
C PHE A 113 -9.92 -3.97 0.34
N ASN A 114 -11.15 -3.71 -0.12
CA ASN A 114 -12.12 -2.89 0.61
C ASN A 114 -11.60 -1.48 0.92
N VAL A 115 -10.95 -0.86 -0.07
CA VAL A 115 -10.47 0.52 0.00
C VAL A 115 -11.18 1.46 -0.97
N TRP A 116 -12.10 0.95 -1.78
CA TRP A 116 -12.93 1.73 -2.69
C TRP A 116 -14.16 2.19 -1.93
N LYS A 117 -14.21 3.47 -1.59
CA LYS A 117 -15.18 4.01 -0.64
C LYS A 117 -15.91 5.23 -1.19
N GLU A 118 -17.13 5.43 -0.70
CA GLU A 118 -17.86 6.68 -0.94
C GLU A 118 -17.22 7.80 -0.13
N LYS A 119 -16.95 8.91 -0.81
CA LYS A 119 -16.37 10.12 -0.21
C LYS A 119 -17.30 11.30 -0.49
N SER A 120 -17.22 12.32 0.35
CA SER A 120 -17.99 13.55 0.21
C SER A 120 -17.09 14.75 0.21
N MET A 121 -17.32 15.68 -0.72
CA MET A 121 -16.61 16.96 -0.80
C MET A 121 -17.56 18.02 -1.34
N TYR A 122 -17.69 19.12 -0.58
CA TYR A 122 -18.57 20.24 -0.96
C TYR A 122 -20.01 19.80 -1.28
N GLY A 123 -20.56 18.88 -0.49
CA GLY A 123 -21.91 18.37 -0.66
C GLY A 123 -22.11 17.36 -1.78
N LYS A 124 -21.07 17.03 -2.51
CA LYS A 124 -21.10 16.03 -3.58
C LYS A 124 -20.47 14.72 -3.09
N THR A 125 -21.07 13.60 -3.47
CA THR A 125 -20.52 12.27 -3.17
C THR A 125 -19.84 11.71 -4.42
N TYR A 126 -18.76 10.97 -4.19
CA TYR A 126 -18.03 10.27 -5.24
C TYR A 126 -17.33 9.05 -4.66
N MET A 127 -16.98 8.11 -5.53
CA MET A 127 -16.20 6.95 -5.10
C MET A 127 -14.71 7.25 -5.24
N GLY A 128 -13.92 6.82 -4.27
CA GLY A 128 -12.49 7.02 -4.30
C GLY A 128 -11.75 6.06 -3.39
N ILE A 129 -10.43 6.08 -3.49
CA ILE A 129 -9.58 5.22 -2.68
C ILE A 129 -9.42 5.83 -1.29
N GLU A 130 -9.72 5.03 -0.26
CA GLU A 130 -9.38 5.33 1.12
C GLU A 130 -7.91 4.95 1.31
N ARG A 131 -7.06 5.93 1.61
CA ARG A 131 -5.62 5.70 1.79
C ARG A 131 -5.39 4.60 2.80
N SER A 132 -4.74 3.53 2.37
CA SER A 132 -4.54 2.33 3.19
C SER A 132 -3.23 1.66 2.83
N THR A 133 -2.61 1.00 3.79
CA THR A 133 -1.38 0.25 3.59
C THR A 133 -1.56 -1.15 4.16
N PHE A 134 -1.06 -2.15 3.45
CA PHE A 134 -1.13 -3.55 3.83
C PHE A 134 0.26 -4.16 3.85
N LEU A 135 0.58 -4.85 4.93
CA LEU A 135 1.82 -5.63 5.02
C LEU A 135 1.47 -7.09 4.73
N ILE A 136 2.01 -7.59 3.63
CA ILE A 136 1.76 -8.96 3.13
C ILE A 136 3.04 -9.75 3.35
N ASP A 137 2.94 -10.89 4.03
CA ASP A 137 4.11 -11.72 4.29
C ASP A 137 4.55 -12.53 3.06
N GLY A 138 5.65 -13.26 3.21
CA GLY A 138 6.22 -14.07 2.12
C GLY A 138 5.37 -15.26 1.69
N HIS A 139 4.28 -15.55 2.40
CA HIS A 139 3.32 -16.61 2.06
C HIS A 139 2.04 -16.06 1.42
N GLY A 140 1.95 -14.74 1.27
CA GLY A 140 0.78 -14.08 0.67
C GLY A 140 -0.33 -13.79 1.64
N ASN A 141 -0.05 -13.74 2.93
CA ASN A 141 -1.04 -13.36 3.95
C ASN A 141 -0.87 -11.90 4.35
N ILE A 142 -1.98 -11.18 4.47
CA ILE A 142 -1.98 -9.85 5.06
C ILE A 142 -1.85 -10.03 6.57
N ILE A 143 -0.80 -9.48 7.15
CA ILE A 143 -0.50 -9.62 8.57
C ILE A 143 -0.68 -8.33 9.36
N LYS A 144 -0.68 -7.19 8.69
CA LYS A 144 -1.00 -5.88 9.28
C LYS A 144 -1.67 -5.01 8.24
N GLU A 145 -2.57 -4.14 8.70
CA GLU A 145 -3.20 -3.16 7.83
C GLU A 145 -3.35 -1.82 8.55
N TRP A 146 -3.21 -0.75 7.78
CA TRP A 146 -3.44 0.62 8.23
C TRP A 146 -4.50 1.21 7.31
N ARG A 147 -5.65 1.57 7.86
CA ARG A 147 -6.75 2.16 7.11
C ARG A 147 -6.94 3.63 7.47
N LYS A 148 -7.53 4.41 6.58
CA LYS A 148 -7.71 5.87 6.75
C LYS A 148 -6.39 6.53 7.18
N VAL A 149 -5.35 6.23 6.46
CA VAL A 149 -3.99 6.64 6.81
C VAL A 149 -3.83 8.14 6.77
N ARG A 150 -3.21 8.68 7.82
CA ARG A 150 -2.63 10.01 7.85
C ARG A 150 -1.14 9.83 7.68
N ILE A 151 -0.52 10.58 6.77
CA ILE A 151 0.85 10.32 6.37
C ILE A 151 1.92 10.68 7.40
N LYS A 152 1.61 11.53 8.37
CA LYS A 152 2.58 11.89 9.41
C LYS A 152 3.06 10.65 10.15
N ASN A 153 4.36 10.39 10.10
CA ASN A 153 5.00 9.22 10.72
C ASN A 153 4.53 7.86 10.18
N HIS A 154 3.77 7.84 9.08
CA HIS A 154 3.21 6.59 8.57
C HIS A 154 4.29 5.62 8.07
N VAL A 155 5.23 6.10 7.27
CA VAL A 155 6.29 5.25 6.72
C VAL A 155 7.15 4.69 7.85
N GLU A 156 7.45 5.48 8.88
CA GLU A 156 8.18 5.04 10.06
C GLU A 156 7.41 3.95 10.82
N ASP A 157 6.09 4.09 10.97
CA ASP A 157 5.24 3.10 11.63
C ASP A 157 5.25 1.78 10.86
N VAL A 158 5.17 1.84 9.54
CA VAL A 158 5.22 0.65 8.68
C VAL A 158 6.59 -0.02 8.79
N LEU A 159 7.65 0.76 8.76
CA LEU A 159 9.02 0.24 8.89
C LEU A 159 9.22 -0.47 10.24
N GLU A 160 8.73 0.11 11.33
CA GLU A 160 8.79 -0.51 12.66
C GLU A 160 8.02 -1.83 12.69
N ALA A 161 6.86 -1.88 12.03
CA ALA A 161 6.09 -3.12 11.94
C ALA A 161 6.87 -4.21 11.20
N VAL A 162 7.56 -3.87 10.13
CA VAL A 162 8.40 -4.81 9.38
C VAL A 162 9.58 -5.29 10.22
N LYS A 163 10.20 -4.41 11.00
CA LYS A 163 11.29 -4.78 11.92
C LYS A 163 10.86 -5.79 12.98
N SER A 164 9.57 -5.81 13.30
CA SER A 164 9.01 -6.71 14.32
C SER A 164 8.72 -8.13 13.82
N LEU A 165 8.89 -8.39 12.54
CA LEU A 165 8.60 -9.70 11.94
C LEU A 165 9.66 -10.75 12.28
#